data_8cfaa9b83b558660d342132052790c9d
#
_entry.id   8cfaa9b83b558660d342132052790c9d
#
_cell.length_a   1.000
_cell.length_b   1.000
_cell.length_c   1.000
_cell.angle_alpha   90.00
_cell.angle_beta   90.00
_cell.angle_gamma   90.00
#
_symmetry.space_group_name_H-M   'P 1'
#
loop_
_entity.id
_entity.type
_entity.pdbx_description
1 polymer ?
#
loop_
_entity_poly.entity_id
_entity_poly.type
_entity_poly.pdbx_seq_one_letter_code
_entity_poly.pdbx_strand_id
1 'polypeptide(L)' 'MYKYEYETVRCDFGGWGLGSGNIYSIEDYRSIINKRAEQGWRYVGYISTKQRGTGHTQELDLIFEKEI' A
#
# COMPACT_ATOMS: atom_id res chain seq x y z
N MET A 1 -17.77 10.09 -11.16
CA MET A 1 -16.75 10.72 -10.32
C MET A 1 -16.11 9.65 -9.45
N TYR A 2 -14.79 9.75 -9.20
CA TYR A 2 -14.09 8.74 -8.43
C TYR A 2 -13.52 9.32 -7.15
N LYS A 3 -13.48 8.48 -6.13
CA LYS A 3 -12.84 8.81 -4.87
C LYS A 3 -11.62 7.91 -4.74
N TYR A 4 -10.54 8.42 -4.16
CA TYR A 4 -9.29 7.67 -4.03
C TYR A 4 -8.93 7.47 -2.57
N GLU A 5 -8.41 6.29 -2.27
CA GLU A 5 -7.87 6.01 -0.94
C GLU A 5 -6.55 5.28 -1.08
N TYR A 6 -5.76 5.29 -0.02
CA TYR A 6 -4.39 4.81 -0.07
C TYR A 6 -4.11 3.85 1.07
N GLU A 7 -3.29 2.83 0.77
CA GLU A 7 -2.82 1.91 1.81
C GLU A 7 -1.30 1.96 1.79
N THR A 8 -0.70 2.27 2.91
CA THR A 8 0.75 2.37 3.01
C THR A 8 1.35 0.99 3.26
N VAL A 9 2.33 0.63 2.46
CA VAL A 9 2.99 -0.65 2.56
C VAL A 9 4.47 -0.42 2.76
N ARG A 10 5.07 -1.15 3.68
CA ARG A 10 6.49 -1.02 3.96
C ARG A 10 7.25 -2.17 3.31
N CYS A 11 8.27 -1.82 2.56
CA CYS A 11 9.10 -2.79 1.86
C CYS A 11 10.37 -3.00 2.68
N ASP A 12 10.21 -3.57 3.84
CA ASP A 12 11.31 -3.72 4.76
C ASP A 12 11.61 -5.20 4.94
N PHE A 13 12.82 -5.60 4.60
CA PHE A 13 13.17 -6.99 4.70
C PHE A 13 13.43 -7.44 6.13
N GLY A 14 13.60 -6.55 7.04
CA GLY A 14 13.88 -6.90 8.41
C GLY A 14 12.75 -7.60 9.12
N GLY A 15 11.58 -7.33 8.75
CA GLY A 15 10.41 -7.90 9.38
C GLY A 15 10.24 -7.51 10.81
N TRP A 16 10.99 -6.56 11.27
CA TRP A 16 10.95 -6.18 12.63
C TRP A 16 10.09 -4.99 12.83
N GLY A 17 9.53 -4.93 13.92
CA GLY A 17 8.85 -3.74 14.31
C GLY A 17 7.78 -3.39 13.44
N LEU A 18 7.14 -4.37 13.03
CA LEU A 18 6.20 -4.12 12.20
C LEU A 18 5.39 -3.08 12.63
N GLY A 19 5.19 -2.21 11.96
CA GLY A 19 4.46 -1.13 12.18
C GLY A 19 3.24 -1.41 12.85
N SER A 20 2.84 -0.60 13.60
CA SER A 20 1.58 -0.69 14.15
C SER A 20 0.72 0.19 13.33
N GLY A 21 -0.51 0.14 13.56
CA GLY A 21 -1.47 0.97 12.89
C GLY A 21 -1.75 0.49 11.49
N ASN A 22 -1.69 1.41 10.56
CA ASN A 22 -2.12 1.13 9.20
C ASN A 22 -0.99 0.84 8.22
N ILE A 23 0.16 0.46 8.71
CA ILE A 23 1.29 0.15 7.83
C ILE A 23 1.36 -1.35 7.65
N TYR A 24 1.35 -1.78 6.41
CA TYR A 24 1.36 -3.19 6.07
C TYR A 24 2.71 -3.58 5.48
N SER A 25 3.03 -4.88 5.58
CA SER A 25 4.20 -5.42 4.91
C SER A 25 3.90 -5.57 3.42
N ILE A 26 4.93 -5.49 2.60
CA ILE A 26 4.75 -5.68 1.17
C ILE A 26 4.19 -7.07 0.87
N GLU A 27 4.45 -8.03 1.74
CA GLU A 27 3.97 -9.39 1.53
C GLU A 27 2.45 -9.49 1.65
N ASP A 28 1.83 -8.49 2.25
CA ASP A 28 0.38 -8.52 2.43
C ASP A 28 -0.38 -7.86 1.28
N TYR A 29 0.32 -7.45 0.22
CA TYR A 29 -0.33 -6.65 -0.81
C TYR A 29 -1.52 -7.35 -1.47
N ARG A 30 -1.45 -8.67 -1.60
CA ARG A 30 -2.56 -9.40 -2.23
C ARG A 30 -3.81 -9.35 -1.36
N SER A 31 -3.64 -9.52 -0.07
CA SER A 31 -4.76 -9.45 0.86
C SER A 31 -5.37 -8.06 0.86
N ILE A 32 -4.51 -7.04 0.83
CA ILE A 32 -4.96 -5.67 0.82
C ILE A 32 -5.79 -5.38 -0.42
N ILE A 33 -5.29 -5.79 -1.57
CA ILE A 33 -5.99 -5.54 -2.83
C ILE A 33 -7.31 -6.28 -2.88
N ASN A 34 -7.31 -7.54 -2.46
CA ASN A 34 -8.53 -8.34 -2.49
C ASN A 34 -9.58 -7.81 -1.51
N LYS A 35 -9.14 -7.38 -0.34
CA LYS A 35 -10.05 -6.86 0.65
C LYS A 35 -10.68 -5.56 0.16
N ARG A 36 -9.89 -4.72 -0.46
CA ARG A 36 -10.41 -3.48 -1.02
C ARG A 36 -11.38 -3.76 -2.16
N ALA A 37 -11.09 -4.76 -2.97
CA ALA A 37 -11.98 -5.13 -4.06
C ALA A 37 -13.35 -5.56 -3.54
N GLU A 38 -13.38 -6.27 -2.41
CA GLU A 38 -14.64 -6.68 -1.81
C GLU A 38 -15.45 -5.47 -1.35
N GLN A 39 -14.81 -4.37 -1.09
CA GLN A 39 -15.48 -3.15 -0.65
C GLN A 39 -15.79 -2.22 -1.81
N GLY A 40 -15.53 -2.67 -3.03
CA GLY A 40 -15.83 -1.87 -4.20
C GLY A 40 -14.70 -0.99 -4.69
N TRP A 41 -13.52 -1.12 -4.10
CA TRP A 41 -12.37 -0.34 -4.50
C TRP A 41 -11.57 -1.05 -5.58
N ARG A 42 -11.02 -0.31 -6.52
CA ARG A 42 -10.22 -0.86 -7.59
C ARG A 42 -8.78 -0.37 -7.48
N TYR A 43 -7.85 -1.29 -7.62
CA TYR A 43 -6.43 -0.95 -7.56
C TYR A 43 -6.05 -0.14 -8.80
N VAL A 44 -5.38 0.98 -8.59
CA VAL A 44 -4.96 1.86 -9.68
C VAL A 44 -3.45 1.75 -9.91
N GLY A 45 -2.67 1.77 -8.86
CA GLY A 45 -1.23 1.74 -8.98
C GLY A 45 -0.60 2.07 -7.63
N TYR A 46 0.65 2.48 -7.66
CA TYR A 46 1.33 2.80 -6.42
C TYR A 46 2.30 3.96 -6.62
N ILE A 47 2.65 4.60 -5.51
CA ILE A 47 3.64 5.66 -5.51
C ILE A 47 4.63 5.36 -4.40
N SER A 48 5.91 5.42 -4.74
CA SER A 48 6.96 5.24 -3.75
C SER A 48 7.05 6.50 -2.92
N THR A 49 6.80 6.38 -1.63
CA THR A 49 6.76 7.57 -0.77
C THR A 49 8.03 7.74 0.04
N LYS A 50 8.85 6.72 0.14
CA LYS A 50 10.09 6.79 0.89
C LYS A 50 11.12 5.88 0.27
N GLN A 51 12.26 6.42 -0.10
CA GLN A 51 13.33 5.66 -0.71
C GLN A 51 14.62 5.88 0.06
N ARG A 52 15.46 4.86 0.06
CA ARG A 52 16.77 5.00 0.65
C ARG A 52 17.70 5.66 -0.36
N GLY A 53 18.82 6.15 0.10
CA GLY A 53 19.80 6.78 -0.77
C GLY A 53 20.32 5.87 -1.86
N THR A 54 20.18 4.56 -1.67
CA THR A 54 20.62 3.60 -2.67
C THR A 54 19.54 3.35 -3.73
N GLY A 55 18.42 4.00 -3.62
CA GLY A 55 17.35 3.83 -4.59
C GLY A 55 16.33 2.75 -4.25
N HIS A 56 16.52 2.04 -3.15
CA HIS A 56 15.58 1.01 -2.77
C HIS A 56 14.32 1.65 -2.20
N THR A 57 13.18 1.21 -2.65
CA THR A 57 11.91 1.67 -2.12
C THR A 57 11.74 1.17 -0.69
N GLN A 58 11.45 2.06 0.22
CA GLN A 58 11.27 1.71 1.62
C GLN A 58 9.80 1.70 2.01
N GLU A 59 9.03 2.62 1.48
CA GLU A 59 7.59 2.66 1.69
C GLU A 59 6.92 3.06 0.40
N LEU A 60 5.72 2.56 0.20
CA LEU A 60 4.92 2.98 -0.94
C LEU A 60 3.45 3.01 -0.55
N ASP A 61 2.67 3.76 -1.30
CA ASP A 61 1.24 3.81 -1.13
C ASP A 61 0.60 3.10 -2.30
N LEU A 62 -0.27 2.15 -2.00
CA LEU A 62 -1.12 1.53 -3.01
C LEU A 62 -2.35 2.41 -3.16
N ILE A 63 -2.69 2.73 -4.38
CA ILE A 63 -3.77 3.66 -4.68
C ILE A 63 -4.98 2.90 -5.16
N PHE A 64 -6.12 3.21 -4.58
CA PHE A 64 -7.39 2.59 -4.93
C PHE A 64 -8.42 3.64 -5.31
N GLU A 65 -9.29 3.31 -6.24
CA GLU A 65 -10.36 4.22 -6.64
C GLU A 65 -11.71 3.55 -6.50
N LYS A 66 -12.73 4.34 -6.29
CA LYS A 66 -14.08 3.85 -6.20
C LYS A 66 -15.01 4.88 -6.80
N GLU A 67 -15.94 4.44 -7.61
CA GLU A 67 -16.89 5.35 -8.22
C GLU A 67 -17.95 5.74 -7.20
N ILE A 68 -18.25 7.00 -7.15
CA ILE A 68 -19.25 7.52 -6.21
C ILE A 68 -20.32 8.29 -6.96
#